data_8d7090d5951ddb629e6821d1b91d41eb
#
_entry.id   8d7090d5951ddb629e6821d1b91d41eb
#
_cell.length_a   1.000
_cell.length_b   1.000
_cell.length_c   1.000
_cell.angle_alpha   90.00
_cell.angle_beta   90.00
_cell.angle_gamma   90.00
#
_symmetry.space_group_name_H-M   'P 1'
#
loop_
_entity.id
_entity.type
_entity.pdbx_description
1 polymer ?
#
loop_
_entity_poly.entity_id
_entity_poly.type
_entity_poly.pdbx_seq_one_letter_code
_entity_poly.pdbx_strand_id
1 'polypeptide(L)'
;KIELERLNFDNRSRYKKEDYKNLDDFYRQRIQQIHIVGKYANMMVADEKKALEYVHDYFTMDFKAFIKRYFDSKEAEEINRNVSKKKYDEIFGSLTGVQSSIINDKNSRFIVVPAGPGSGKTYVLVRKLASLILMEDIKSEQLLMLTFSRAAATEFHARLAQLIGGAAKYVEIKTFHSYCFDLLGKIGTVEDSDHVVSDAVTAIKEGKVERSQITKSILVIDEAQDMSADEFALMEMLINQNEDMRVIAVGDDDQ
;
A
#
# COMPACT_ATOMS: atom_id res chain seq x y z
N LYS A 1 10.07 -19.30 -12.40
CA LYS A 1 8.75 -18.70 -12.78
C LYS A 1 8.61 -17.29 -12.21
N ILE A 2 8.86 -17.08 -10.91
CA ILE A 2 8.81 -15.76 -10.24
C ILE A 2 9.72 -14.75 -10.93
N GLU A 3 10.95 -15.15 -11.16
CA GLU A 3 11.96 -14.28 -11.76
C GLU A 3 11.60 -13.90 -13.20
N LEU A 4 11.01 -14.83 -13.95
CA LEU A 4 10.51 -14.58 -15.30
C LEU A 4 9.30 -13.63 -15.30
N GLU A 5 8.35 -13.81 -14.38
CA GLU A 5 7.20 -12.92 -14.23
C GLU A 5 7.62 -11.51 -13.79
N ARG A 6 8.61 -11.42 -12.88
CA ARG A 6 9.20 -10.15 -12.47
C ARG A 6 9.88 -9.44 -13.65
N LEU A 7 10.71 -10.14 -14.42
CA LEU A 7 11.37 -9.60 -15.61
C LEU A 7 10.37 -9.15 -16.67
N ASN A 8 9.30 -9.91 -16.87
CA ASN A 8 8.23 -9.54 -17.78
C ASN A 8 7.49 -8.29 -17.30
N PHE A 9 7.30 -8.16 -15.99
CA PHE A 9 6.67 -7.00 -15.36
C PHE A 9 7.58 -5.76 -15.49
N ASP A 10 8.86 -5.87 -15.16
CA ASP A 10 9.82 -4.78 -15.19
C ASP A 10 10.07 -4.22 -16.60
N ASN A 11 9.86 -5.03 -17.63
CA ASN A 11 10.05 -4.63 -19.03
C ASN A 11 8.83 -3.96 -19.69
N ARG A 12 7.72 -3.81 -18.98
CA ARG A 12 6.50 -3.17 -19.54
C ARG A 12 6.60 -1.66 -19.49
N SER A 13 6.07 -1.01 -20.51
CA SER A 13 5.96 0.47 -20.52
C SER A 13 4.83 0.98 -19.64
N ARG A 14 3.81 0.17 -19.40
CA ARG A 14 2.64 0.45 -18.54
C ARG A 14 2.22 -0.79 -17.78
N TYR A 15 1.66 -0.58 -16.59
CA TYR A 15 1.19 -1.64 -15.70
C TYR A 15 -0.34 -1.66 -15.64
N LYS A 16 -0.92 -2.84 -15.73
CA LYS A 16 -2.36 -3.06 -15.65
C LYS A 16 -2.74 -3.71 -14.32
N LYS A 17 -4.00 -3.56 -13.92
CA LYS A 17 -4.55 -4.19 -12.71
C LYS A 17 -4.36 -5.71 -12.68
N GLU A 18 -4.48 -6.36 -13.84
CA GLU A 18 -4.25 -7.81 -13.96
C GLU A 18 -2.81 -8.20 -13.66
N ASP A 19 -1.84 -7.37 -14.04
CA ASP A 19 -0.43 -7.61 -13.75
C ASP A 19 -0.17 -7.58 -12.25
N TYR A 20 -0.75 -6.61 -11.54
CA TYR A 20 -0.66 -6.53 -10.08
C TYR A 20 -1.37 -7.68 -9.39
N LYS A 21 -2.56 -8.05 -9.85
CA LYS A 21 -3.32 -9.17 -9.29
C LYS A 21 -2.55 -10.48 -9.41
N ASN A 22 -2.04 -10.77 -10.60
CA ASN A 22 -1.24 -11.98 -10.84
C ASN A 22 0.04 -12.01 -9.98
N LEU A 23 0.69 -10.86 -9.86
CA LEU A 23 1.88 -10.72 -9.02
C LEU A 23 1.53 -10.86 -7.53
N ASP A 24 0.42 -10.28 -7.10
CA ASP A 24 -0.04 -10.34 -5.70
C ASP A 24 -0.42 -11.75 -5.29
N ASP A 25 -1.23 -12.46 -6.09
CA ASP A 25 -1.57 -13.87 -5.84
C ASP A 25 -0.31 -14.73 -5.74
N PHE A 26 0.67 -14.43 -6.58
CA PHE A 26 1.93 -15.12 -6.61
C PHE A 26 2.79 -14.84 -5.36
N TYR A 27 2.90 -13.59 -4.93
CA TYR A 27 3.62 -13.21 -3.72
C TYR A 27 2.91 -13.70 -2.45
N ARG A 28 1.59 -13.73 -2.43
CA ARG A 28 0.80 -14.28 -1.32
C ARG A 28 1.11 -15.76 -1.10
N GLN A 29 1.07 -16.55 -2.17
CA GLN A 29 1.48 -17.96 -2.11
C GLN A 29 2.93 -18.10 -1.63
N ARG A 30 3.80 -17.21 -2.07
CA ARG A 30 5.21 -17.20 -1.68
C ARG A 30 5.42 -16.88 -0.21
N ILE A 31 4.69 -15.90 0.33
CA ILE A 31 4.73 -15.56 1.75
C ILE A 31 4.28 -16.76 2.59
N GLN A 32 3.20 -17.41 2.23
CA GLN A 32 2.75 -18.65 2.89
C GLN A 32 3.83 -19.73 2.83
N GLN A 33 4.41 -19.95 1.67
CA GLN A 33 5.50 -20.91 1.51
C GLN A 33 6.74 -20.56 2.33
N ILE A 34 7.11 -19.28 2.43
CA ILE A 34 8.26 -18.83 3.24
C ILE A 34 8.03 -19.15 4.72
N HIS A 35 6.86 -18.89 5.27
CA HIS A 35 6.53 -19.20 6.65
C HIS A 35 6.55 -20.71 6.91
N ILE A 36 5.96 -21.49 6.00
CA ILE A 36 5.91 -22.97 6.10
C ILE A 36 7.31 -23.55 5.97
N VAL A 37 8.09 -23.12 4.98
CA VAL A 37 9.48 -23.61 4.76
C VAL A 37 10.41 -23.13 5.86
N GLY A 38 10.26 -21.91 6.35
CA GLY A 38 11.05 -21.38 7.46
C GLY A 38 10.83 -22.20 8.75
N LYS A 39 9.57 -22.54 9.06
CA LYS A 39 9.23 -23.42 10.20
C LYS A 39 9.85 -24.80 10.05
N TYR A 40 9.72 -25.40 8.86
CA TYR A 40 10.35 -26.68 8.53
C TYR A 40 11.88 -26.66 8.70
N ALA A 41 12.55 -25.63 8.17
CA ALA A 41 14.00 -25.50 8.28
C ALA A 41 14.47 -25.44 9.75
N ASN A 42 13.75 -24.69 10.59
CA ASN A 42 14.03 -24.62 12.01
C ASN A 42 13.82 -25.98 12.72
N MET A 43 12.78 -26.71 12.32
CA MET A 43 12.51 -28.05 12.88
C MET A 43 13.55 -29.08 12.44
N MET A 44 14.03 -29.02 11.19
CA MET A 44 15.09 -29.90 10.68
C MET A 44 16.38 -29.78 11.48
N VAL A 45 16.74 -28.59 11.90
CA VAL A 45 17.92 -28.31 12.71
C VAL A 45 17.74 -28.84 14.15
N ALA A 46 16.52 -28.78 14.67
CA ALA A 46 16.22 -29.11 16.07
C ALA A 46 15.84 -30.58 16.26
N ASP A 47 15.03 -31.16 15.37
CA ASP A 47 14.49 -32.52 15.48
C ASP A 47 14.01 -33.03 14.12
N GLU A 48 14.81 -33.87 13.47
CA GLU A 48 14.51 -34.42 12.13
C GLU A 48 13.18 -35.21 12.10
N LYS A 49 12.86 -35.95 13.17
CA LYS A 49 11.62 -36.73 13.21
C LYS A 49 10.39 -35.84 13.20
N LYS A 50 10.41 -34.75 13.96
CA LYS A 50 9.34 -33.76 13.95
C LYS A 50 9.24 -33.02 12.61
N ALA A 51 10.36 -32.77 11.98
CA ALA A 51 10.37 -32.15 10.64
C ALA A 51 9.73 -33.09 9.60
N LEU A 52 9.99 -34.39 9.66
CA LEU A 52 9.34 -35.37 8.77
C LEU A 52 7.83 -35.47 9.03
N GLU A 53 7.40 -35.47 10.31
CA GLU A 53 5.99 -35.42 10.67
C GLU A 53 5.32 -34.14 10.15
N TYR A 54 5.97 -33.00 10.28
CA TYR A 54 5.50 -31.72 9.76
C TYR A 54 5.27 -31.73 8.25
N VAL A 55 6.21 -32.29 7.48
CA VAL A 55 6.08 -32.43 6.02
C VAL A 55 4.94 -33.38 5.67
N HIS A 56 4.84 -34.53 6.37
CA HIS A 56 3.76 -35.48 6.16
C HIS A 56 2.40 -34.81 6.39
N ASP A 57 2.26 -34.09 7.49
CA ASP A 57 1.02 -33.39 7.85
C ASP A 57 0.66 -32.27 6.87
N TYR A 58 1.67 -31.55 6.35
CA TYR A 58 1.42 -30.53 5.33
C TYR A 58 0.73 -31.10 4.08
N PHE A 59 1.08 -32.33 3.68
CA PHE A 59 0.48 -32.96 2.50
C PHE A 59 -0.79 -33.76 2.78
N THR A 60 -1.06 -34.12 4.02
CA THR A 60 -2.17 -35.01 4.39
C THR A 60 -3.30 -34.35 5.17
N MET A 61 -3.01 -33.26 5.88
CA MET A 61 -4.00 -32.53 6.67
C MET A 61 -4.71 -31.43 5.84
N ASP A 62 -5.93 -31.08 6.29
CA ASP A 62 -6.55 -29.83 5.86
C ASP A 62 -5.68 -28.62 6.28
N PHE A 63 -5.57 -27.64 5.39
CA PHE A 63 -4.68 -26.49 5.59
C PHE A 63 -4.98 -25.71 6.88
N LYS A 64 -6.26 -25.53 7.23
CA LYS A 64 -6.64 -24.84 8.49
C LYS A 64 -6.23 -25.63 9.72
N ALA A 65 -6.40 -26.94 9.67
CA ALA A 65 -5.97 -27.84 10.76
C ALA A 65 -4.44 -27.83 10.90
N PHE A 66 -3.72 -27.86 9.78
CA PHE A 66 -2.27 -27.77 9.73
C PHE A 66 -1.76 -26.46 10.35
N ILE A 67 -2.31 -25.30 9.93
CA ILE A 67 -1.93 -24.01 10.50
C ILE A 67 -2.18 -23.96 12.01
N LYS A 68 -3.34 -24.43 12.46
CA LYS A 68 -3.68 -24.49 13.89
C LYS A 68 -2.74 -25.38 14.71
N ARG A 69 -2.22 -26.46 14.11
CA ARG A 69 -1.32 -27.39 14.80
C ARG A 69 0.09 -26.84 14.95
N TYR A 70 0.60 -26.16 13.93
CA TYR A 70 2.03 -25.83 13.83
C TYR A 70 2.35 -24.36 14.01
N PHE A 71 1.37 -23.46 13.96
CA PHE A 71 1.59 -22.02 14.06
C PHE A 71 0.82 -21.45 15.24
N ASP A 72 1.44 -20.50 15.94
CA ASP A 72 0.74 -19.75 16.97
C ASP A 72 -0.28 -18.78 16.37
N SER A 73 -1.09 -18.16 17.22
CA SER A 73 -2.16 -17.25 16.76
C SER A 73 -1.62 -16.07 15.94
N LYS A 74 -0.43 -15.60 16.27
CA LYS A 74 0.21 -14.45 15.62
C LYS A 74 0.75 -14.83 14.22
N GLU A 75 1.45 -15.95 14.15
CA GLU A 75 1.92 -16.53 12.89
C GLU A 75 0.76 -16.91 11.96
N ALA A 76 -0.31 -17.49 12.53
CA ALA A 76 -1.51 -17.87 11.79
C ALA A 76 -2.27 -16.65 11.23
N GLU A 77 -2.32 -15.53 11.96
CA GLU A 77 -2.89 -14.27 11.48
C GLU A 77 -2.07 -13.71 10.31
N GLU A 78 -0.74 -13.74 10.40
CA GLU A 78 0.15 -13.31 9.31
C GLU A 78 -0.04 -14.15 8.04
N ILE A 79 -0.13 -15.47 8.20
CA ILE A 79 -0.30 -16.42 7.09
C ILE A 79 -1.67 -16.25 6.42
N ASN A 80 -2.73 -16.06 7.20
CA ASN A 80 -4.10 -16.00 6.69
C ASN A 80 -4.58 -14.58 6.38
N ARG A 81 -3.95 -13.54 6.93
CA ARG A 81 -4.32 -12.11 6.80
C ARG A 81 -5.83 -11.84 6.90
N ASN A 82 -6.54 -12.63 7.70
CA ASN A 82 -7.97 -12.43 7.87
C ASN A 82 -8.24 -11.27 8.82
N VAL A 83 -9.02 -10.31 8.37
CA VAL A 83 -9.51 -9.22 9.21
C VAL A 83 -10.48 -9.79 10.24
N SER A 84 -10.13 -9.70 11.53
CA SER A 84 -11.03 -10.09 12.60
C SER A 84 -12.28 -9.19 12.63
N LYS A 85 -13.42 -9.72 13.16
CA LYS A 85 -14.64 -8.92 13.34
C LYS A 85 -14.37 -7.64 14.13
N LYS A 86 -13.56 -7.73 15.18
CA LYS A 86 -13.14 -6.55 15.98
C LYS A 86 -12.47 -5.50 15.11
N LYS A 87 -11.57 -5.91 14.24
CA LYS A 87 -10.84 -4.99 13.33
C LYS A 87 -11.77 -4.39 12.29
N TYR A 88 -12.70 -5.18 11.78
CA TYR A 88 -13.75 -4.70 10.90
C TYR A 88 -14.58 -3.61 11.57
N ASP A 89 -15.01 -3.84 12.81
CA ASP A 89 -15.83 -2.90 13.57
C ASP A 89 -15.05 -1.60 13.90
N GLU A 90 -13.72 -1.69 14.17
CA GLU A 90 -12.86 -0.53 14.36
C GLU A 90 -12.77 0.36 13.10
N ILE A 91 -12.76 -0.24 11.93
CA ILE A 91 -12.65 0.49 10.65
C ILE A 91 -14.01 1.03 10.21
N PHE A 92 -15.07 0.23 10.31
CA PHE A 92 -16.37 0.52 9.70
C PHE A 92 -17.48 0.88 10.72
N GLY A 93 -17.36 0.49 11.97
CA GLY A 93 -18.46 0.51 12.95
C GLY A 93 -18.98 1.89 13.35
N SER A 94 -18.23 2.96 13.10
CA SER A 94 -18.58 4.34 13.47
C SER A 94 -18.73 5.29 12.28
N LEU A 95 -18.88 4.76 11.07
CA LEU A 95 -18.97 5.56 9.84
C LEU A 95 -20.39 6.07 9.60
N THR A 96 -20.50 7.29 9.11
CA THR A 96 -21.76 7.80 8.52
C THR A 96 -22.02 7.11 7.17
N GLY A 97 -23.25 7.23 6.64
CA GLY A 97 -23.59 6.63 5.35
C GLY A 97 -22.68 7.10 4.20
N VAL A 98 -22.36 8.39 4.13
CA VAL A 98 -21.47 8.97 3.11
C VAL A 98 -20.03 8.45 3.30
N GLN A 99 -19.52 8.46 4.52
CA GLN A 99 -18.18 7.95 4.81
C GLN A 99 -18.06 6.46 4.46
N SER A 100 -19.09 5.68 4.78
CA SER A 100 -19.15 4.26 4.44
C SER A 100 -19.14 4.04 2.92
N SER A 101 -19.86 4.86 2.14
CA SER A 101 -19.85 4.73 0.67
C SER A 101 -18.47 4.99 0.07
N ILE A 102 -17.74 6.00 0.55
CA ILE A 102 -16.37 6.31 0.11
C ILE A 102 -15.42 5.14 0.43
N ILE A 103 -15.49 4.63 1.66
CA ILE A 103 -14.59 3.56 2.10
C ILE A 103 -14.88 2.26 1.36
N ASN A 104 -16.13 1.93 1.11
CA ASN A 104 -16.55 0.71 0.42
C ASN A 104 -16.47 0.79 -1.11
N ASP A 105 -16.20 1.96 -1.67
CA ASP A 105 -16.01 2.07 -3.13
C ASP A 105 -14.72 1.37 -3.55
N LYS A 106 -14.88 0.22 -4.20
CA LYS A 106 -13.79 -0.62 -4.72
C LYS A 106 -13.59 -0.48 -6.22
N ASN A 107 -14.51 0.18 -6.90
CA ASN A 107 -14.61 0.14 -8.35
C ASN A 107 -14.20 1.45 -9.02
N SER A 108 -14.41 2.59 -8.35
CA SER A 108 -14.08 3.89 -8.92
C SER A 108 -12.57 4.06 -9.05
N ARG A 109 -12.15 4.47 -10.24
CA ARG A 109 -10.75 4.81 -10.51
C ARG A 109 -10.38 6.14 -9.86
N PHE A 110 -11.30 7.11 -9.87
CA PHE A 110 -11.13 8.42 -9.29
C PHE A 110 -12.21 8.64 -8.23
N ILE A 111 -11.79 8.95 -7.02
CA ILE A 111 -12.66 9.32 -5.90
C ILE A 111 -12.26 10.72 -5.48
N VAL A 112 -13.15 11.69 -5.67
CA VAL A 112 -12.96 13.05 -5.20
C VAL A 112 -13.92 13.30 -4.06
N VAL A 113 -13.39 13.73 -2.93
CA VAL A 113 -14.16 13.97 -1.70
C VAL A 113 -14.07 15.46 -1.36
N PRO A 114 -15.07 16.26 -1.76
CA PRO A 114 -15.15 17.63 -1.28
C PRO A 114 -15.51 17.61 0.21
N ALA A 115 -14.72 18.30 1.01
CA ALA A 115 -14.86 18.19 2.46
C ALA A 115 -14.29 19.41 3.17
N GLY A 116 -15.13 20.27 3.70
CA GLY A 116 -14.74 21.46 4.47
C GLY A 116 -13.99 21.16 5.77
N PRO A 117 -13.50 22.17 6.47
CA PRO A 117 -12.81 22.05 7.74
C PRO A 117 -13.67 21.31 8.78
N GLY A 118 -13.07 20.38 9.52
CA GLY A 118 -13.78 19.62 10.57
C GLY A 118 -14.73 18.53 10.08
N SER A 119 -14.88 18.29 8.77
CA SER A 119 -15.74 17.24 8.20
C SER A 119 -15.27 15.81 8.45
N GLY A 120 -14.07 15.64 9.00
CA GLY A 120 -13.47 14.33 9.25
C GLY A 120 -12.67 13.79 8.06
N LYS A 121 -12.14 14.64 7.17
CA LYS A 121 -11.27 14.25 6.04
C LYS A 121 -10.23 13.19 6.44
N THR A 122 -9.38 13.51 7.40
CA THR A 122 -8.33 12.62 7.91
C THR A 122 -8.89 11.30 8.41
N TYR A 123 -10.02 11.34 9.11
CA TYR A 123 -10.68 10.14 9.65
C TYR A 123 -11.12 9.18 8.53
N VAL A 124 -11.71 9.70 7.46
CA VAL A 124 -12.16 8.91 6.31
C VAL A 124 -10.96 8.37 5.53
N LEU A 125 -9.96 9.22 5.25
CA LEU A 125 -8.77 8.80 4.52
C LEU A 125 -8.00 7.68 5.22
N VAL A 126 -7.71 7.81 6.50
CA VAL A 126 -7.00 6.78 7.27
C VAL A 126 -7.74 5.44 7.23
N ARG A 127 -9.08 5.46 7.33
CA ARG A 127 -9.90 4.25 7.24
C ARG A 127 -9.97 3.68 5.83
N LYS A 128 -10.00 4.56 4.81
CA LYS A 128 -9.91 4.10 3.42
C LYS A 128 -8.58 3.41 3.14
N LEU A 129 -7.46 3.98 3.60
CA LEU A 129 -6.14 3.35 3.49
C LEU A 129 -6.10 2.00 4.21
N ALA A 130 -6.61 1.95 5.44
CA ALA A 130 -6.70 0.70 6.19
C ALA A 130 -7.56 -0.36 5.47
N SER A 131 -8.69 0.06 4.90
CA SER A 131 -9.58 -0.81 4.12
C SER A 131 -8.90 -1.36 2.87
N LEU A 132 -8.17 -0.52 2.13
CA LEU A 132 -7.43 -0.94 0.94
C LEU A 132 -6.43 -2.06 1.27
N ILE A 133 -5.71 -1.92 2.37
CA ILE A 133 -4.68 -2.89 2.79
C ILE A 133 -5.32 -4.15 3.37
N LEU A 134 -6.30 -4.02 4.27
CA LEU A 134 -6.86 -5.14 5.02
C LEU A 134 -7.97 -5.89 4.29
N MET A 135 -8.75 -5.20 3.46
CA MET A 135 -9.96 -5.75 2.83
C MET A 135 -9.81 -5.94 1.32
N GLU A 136 -8.97 -5.14 0.67
CA GLU A 136 -8.75 -5.21 -0.79
C GLU A 136 -7.39 -5.81 -1.14
N ASP A 137 -6.62 -6.26 -0.14
CA ASP A 137 -5.30 -6.87 -0.30
C ASP A 137 -4.28 -6.00 -1.07
N ILE A 138 -4.44 -4.68 -1.03
CA ILE A 138 -3.45 -3.77 -1.59
C ILE A 138 -2.21 -3.81 -0.72
N LYS A 139 -1.05 -4.03 -1.33
CA LYS A 139 0.22 -4.01 -0.59
C LYS A 139 0.54 -2.60 -0.13
N SER A 140 1.05 -2.49 1.09
CA SER A 140 1.41 -1.21 1.69
C SER A 140 2.37 -0.41 0.81
N GLU A 141 3.32 -1.06 0.15
CA GLU A 141 4.32 -0.47 -0.74
C GLU A 141 3.72 0.06 -2.05
N GLN A 142 2.54 -0.44 -2.44
CA GLN A 142 1.81 0.00 -3.62
C GLN A 142 0.94 1.24 -3.38
N LEU A 143 0.98 1.77 -2.17
CA LEU A 143 0.17 2.89 -1.74
C LEU A 143 1.07 4.10 -1.48
N LEU A 144 0.80 5.19 -2.21
CA LEU A 144 1.44 6.49 -2.05
C LEU A 144 0.40 7.51 -1.58
N MET A 145 0.71 8.21 -0.52
CA MET A 145 -0.07 9.35 -0.06
C MET A 145 0.79 10.61 -0.07
N LEU A 146 0.32 11.63 -0.77
CA LEU A 146 0.95 12.93 -0.84
C LEU A 146 0.15 13.98 -0.06
N THR A 147 0.85 14.80 0.69
CA THR A 147 0.28 15.87 1.52
C THR A 147 1.18 17.09 1.47
N PHE A 148 0.68 18.26 1.93
CA PHE A 148 1.41 19.52 1.86
C PHE A 148 2.30 19.78 3.08
N SER A 149 2.09 19.08 4.19
CA SER A 149 2.87 19.32 5.41
C SER A 149 3.44 18.04 6.02
N ARG A 150 4.66 18.15 6.58
CA ARG A 150 5.28 17.06 7.34
C ARG A 150 4.47 16.67 8.58
N ALA A 151 3.80 17.64 9.19
CA ALA A 151 2.95 17.40 10.35
C ALA A 151 1.76 16.51 9.96
N ALA A 152 1.08 16.80 8.85
CA ALA A 152 0.00 15.98 8.32
C ALA A 152 0.49 14.56 7.98
N ALA A 153 1.63 14.42 7.30
CA ALA A 153 2.21 13.11 6.97
C ALA A 153 2.47 12.28 8.24
N THR A 154 3.03 12.89 9.29
CA THR A 154 3.29 12.23 10.57
C THR A 154 1.99 11.81 11.27
N GLU A 155 0.98 12.68 11.27
CA GLU A 155 -0.33 12.39 11.86
C GLU A 155 -1.04 11.24 11.14
N PHE A 156 -1.08 11.27 9.81
CA PHE A 156 -1.65 10.19 9.01
C PHE A 156 -0.97 8.86 9.29
N HIS A 157 0.37 8.87 9.33
CA HIS A 157 1.14 7.67 9.62
C HIS A 157 0.83 7.09 11.01
N ALA A 158 0.79 7.95 12.03
CA ALA A 158 0.48 7.54 13.40
C ALA A 158 -0.95 6.96 13.51
N ARG A 159 -1.94 7.62 12.90
CA ARG A 159 -3.34 7.15 12.89
C ARG A 159 -3.50 5.85 12.11
N LEU A 160 -2.82 5.72 10.97
CA LEU A 160 -2.84 4.48 10.19
C LEU A 160 -2.21 3.32 10.97
N ALA A 161 -1.10 3.56 11.65
CA ALA A 161 -0.43 2.56 12.49
C ALA A 161 -1.32 2.04 13.63
N GLN A 162 -2.21 2.87 14.17
CA GLN A 162 -3.21 2.41 15.15
C GLN A 162 -4.19 1.39 14.56
N LEU A 163 -4.54 1.53 13.26
CA LEU A 163 -5.48 0.63 12.61
C LEU A 163 -4.82 -0.65 12.06
N ILE A 164 -3.66 -0.54 11.43
CA ILE A 164 -3.04 -1.66 10.69
C ILE A 164 -1.71 -2.14 11.28
N GLY A 165 -1.26 -1.52 12.39
CA GLY A 165 -0.03 -1.93 13.09
C GLY A 165 1.22 -1.74 12.24
N GLY A 166 2.12 -2.73 12.26
CA GLY A 166 3.43 -2.67 11.59
C GLY A 166 3.38 -2.49 10.08
N ALA A 167 2.28 -2.86 9.41
CA ALA A 167 2.12 -2.68 7.97
C ALA A 167 2.13 -1.20 7.55
N ALA A 168 1.76 -0.29 8.45
CA ALA A 168 1.79 1.15 8.18
C ALA A 168 3.19 1.68 7.85
N LYS A 169 4.25 1.02 8.31
CA LYS A 169 5.65 1.42 8.04
C LYS A 169 6.02 1.38 6.55
N TYR A 170 5.32 0.54 5.80
CA TYR A 170 5.59 0.33 4.38
C TYR A 170 4.68 1.18 3.48
N VAL A 171 3.72 1.90 4.06
CA VAL A 171 2.92 2.88 3.32
C VAL A 171 3.74 4.14 3.13
N GLU A 172 3.88 4.58 1.90
CA GLU A 172 4.62 5.78 1.58
C GLU A 172 3.73 7.01 1.77
N ILE A 173 3.90 7.71 2.90
CA ILE A 173 3.19 8.94 3.24
C ILE A 173 4.22 10.07 3.32
N LYS A 174 4.20 10.99 2.36
CA LYS A 174 5.21 12.03 2.20
C LYS A 174 4.59 13.35 1.77
N THR A 175 5.36 14.43 1.93
CA THR A 175 5.04 15.68 1.22
C THR A 175 5.47 15.55 -0.24
N PHE A 176 4.85 16.33 -1.16
CA PHE A 176 5.25 16.40 -2.56
C PHE A 176 6.76 16.60 -2.71
N HIS A 177 7.31 17.59 -2.01
CA HIS A 177 8.74 17.88 -2.05
C HIS A 177 9.59 16.71 -1.55
N SER A 178 9.23 16.10 -0.41
CA SER A 178 9.99 14.96 0.13
C SER A 178 9.97 13.77 -0.82
N TYR A 179 8.85 13.49 -1.47
CA TYR A 179 8.75 12.43 -2.46
C TYR A 179 9.63 12.71 -3.68
N CYS A 180 9.63 13.97 -4.18
CA CYS A 180 10.47 14.36 -5.32
C CYS A 180 11.96 14.29 -4.99
N PHE A 181 12.38 14.69 -3.79
CA PHE A 181 13.77 14.52 -3.36
C PHE A 181 14.21 13.07 -3.38
N ASP A 182 13.37 12.17 -2.90
CA ASP A 182 13.68 10.74 -2.92
C ASP A 182 13.76 10.19 -4.36
N LEU A 183 12.86 10.59 -5.25
CA LEU A 183 12.89 10.19 -6.66
C LEU A 183 14.19 10.64 -7.35
N LEU A 184 14.70 11.81 -7.01
CA LEU A 184 15.92 12.37 -7.59
C LEU A 184 17.20 11.84 -6.90
N GLY A 185 17.08 11.05 -5.83
CA GLY A 185 18.21 10.58 -5.02
C GLY A 185 18.98 11.72 -4.36
N LYS A 186 18.34 12.87 -4.15
CA LYS A 186 18.94 14.07 -3.55
C LYS A 186 18.57 14.15 -2.07
N ILE A 187 19.55 14.53 -1.25
CA ILE A 187 19.27 14.99 0.13
C ILE A 187 19.01 16.48 0.02
N GLY A 188 17.75 16.91 0.16
CA GLY A 188 17.34 18.27 -0.07
C GLY A 188 17.76 19.24 1.02
N THR A 189 18.27 20.40 0.61
CA THR A 189 18.33 21.62 1.42
C THR A 189 17.15 22.52 1.08
N VAL A 190 16.81 23.47 1.95
CA VAL A 190 15.71 24.43 1.72
C VAL A 190 15.94 25.27 0.44
N GLU A 191 17.22 25.48 0.07
CA GLU A 191 17.61 26.25 -1.12
C GLU A 191 17.34 25.49 -2.44
N ASP A 192 17.26 24.14 -2.40
CA ASP A 192 16.99 23.30 -3.57
C ASP A 192 15.48 23.01 -3.76
N SER A 193 14.59 23.58 -2.94
CA SER A 193 13.19 23.18 -2.90
C SER A 193 12.33 23.76 -4.02
N ASP A 194 12.66 24.91 -4.55
CA ASP A 194 11.78 25.68 -5.45
C ASP A 194 11.48 25.00 -6.79
N HIS A 195 12.42 24.13 -7.26
CA HIS A 195 12.28 23.44 -8.54
C HIS A 195 12.23 21.90 -8.42
N VAL A 196 12.26 21.35 -7.21
CA VAL A 196 12.38 19.90 -7.03
C VAL A 196 11.24 19.10 -7.66
N VAL A 197 10.02 19.66 -7.67
CA VAL A 197 8.85 19.01 -8.26
C VAL A 197 8.96 18.99 -9.78
N SER A 198 9.29 20.12 -10.41
CA SER A 198 9.49 20.22 -11.86
C SER A 198 10.69 19.39 -12.34
N ASP A 199 11.77 19.33 -11.57
CA ASP A 199 12.93 18.47 -11.81
C ASP A 199 12.54 16.99 -11.78
N ALA A 200 11.72 16.57 -10.81
CA ALA A 200 11.23 15.21 -10.70
C ALA A 200 10.34 14.84 -11.89
N VAL A 201 9.43 15.73 -12.31
CA VAL A 201 8.60 15.55 -13.51
C VAL A 201 9.47 15.36 -14.75
N THR A 202 10.51 16.17 -14.89
CA THR A 202 11.47 16.07 -16.00
C THR A 202 12.23 14.75 -15.95
N ALA A 203 12.73 14.34 -14.79
CA ALA A 203 13.46 13.08 -14.62
C ALA A 203 12.59 11.86 -14.94
N ILE A 204 11.29 11.89 -14.56
CA ILE A 204 10.35 10.82 -14.92
C ILE A 204 10.13 10.76 -16.44
N LYS A 205 9.93 11.90 -17.09
CA LYS A 205 9.79 12.00 -18.57
C LYS A 205 10.99 11.45 -19.31
N GLU A 206 12.18 11.72 -18.79
CA GLU A 206 13.45 11.26 -19.37
C GLU A 206 13.80 9.80 -19.01
N GLY A 207 12.98 9.12 -18.21
CA GLY A 207 13.21 7.73 -17.77
C GLY A 207 14.40 7.58 -16.81
N LYS A 208 14.78 8.63 -16.09
CA LYS A 208 15.88 8.63 -15.13
C LYS A 208 15.47 8.13 -13.74
N VAL A 209 14.18 7.94 -13.50
CA VAL A 209 13.64 7.45 -12.24
C VAL A 209 13.34 5.95 -12.35
N GLU A 210 13.67 5.18 -11.33
CA GLU A 210 13.34 3.76 -11.30
C GLU A 210 11.81 3.54 -11.30
N ARG A 211 11.34 2.67 -12.18
CA ARG A 211 9.90 2.37 -12.33
C ARG A 211 9.27 1.89 -11.03
N SER A 212 9.99 1.12 -10.23
CA SER A 212 9.51 0.64 -8.92
C SER A 212 9.12 1.76 -7.96
N GLN A 213 9.72 2.93 -8.08
CA GLN A 213 9.45 4.10 -7.24
C GLN A 213 8.18 4.85 -7.67
N ILE A 214 7.86 4.85 -8.95
CA ILE A 214 6.73 5.61 -9.54
C ILE A 214 5.53 4.75 -9.90
N THR A 215 5.65 3.42 -9.84
CA THR A 215 4.56 2.52 -10.18
C THR A 215 3.79 2.14 -8.92
N LYS A 216 2.70 2.84 -8.67
CA LYS A 216 1.82 2.62 -7.53
C LYS A 216 0.43 2.18 -8.00
N SER A 217 -0.29 1.42 -7.18
CA SER A 217 -1.68 1.04 -7.45
C SER A 217 -2.68 2.06 -6.93
N ILE A 218 -2.30 2.76 -5.86
CA ILE A 218 -3.14 3.76 -5.19
C ILE A 218 -2.34 5.04 -4.98
N LEU A 219 -2.90 6.16 -5.41
CA LEU A 219 -2.42 7.50 -5.10
C LEU A 219 -3.49 8.23 -4.29
N VAL A 220 -3.10 8.75 -3.13
CA VAL A 220 -3.96 9.55 -2.26
C VAL A 220 -3.37 10.96 -2.15
N ILE A 221 -4.22 11.96 -2.32
CA ILE A 221 -3.84 13.37 -2.22
C ILE A 221 -4.74 14.02 -1.18
N ASP A 222 -4.12 14.58 -0.16
CA ASP A 222 -4.79 15.40 0.85
C ASP A 222 -4.65 16.88 0.48
N GLU A 223 -5.67 17.68 0.81
CA GLU A 223 -5.77 19.11 0.48
C GLU A 223 -5.51 19.41 -1.03
N ALA A 224 -6.16 18.65 -1.89
CA ALA A 224 -5.93 18.70 -3.34
C ALA A 224 -6.17 20.07 -3.99
N GLN A 225 -6.94 20.96 -3.35
CA GLN A 225 -7.16 22.34 -3.81
C GLN A 225 -5.88 23.19 -3.77
N ASP A 226 -4.90 22.83 -2.94
CA ASP A 226 -3.65 23.57 -2.76
C ASP A 226 -2.56 23.18 -3.78
N MET A 227 -2.83 22.22 -4.68
CA MET A 227 -1.85 21.76 -5.66
C MET A 227 -1.44 22.87 -6.63
N SER A 228 -0.12 23.06 -6.76
CA SER A 228 0.50 23.85 -7.82
C SER A 228 0.42 23.14 -9.19
N ALA A 229 0.70 23.88 -10.26
CA ALA A 229 0.76 23.32 -11.61
C ALA A 229 1.80 22.18 -11.74
N ASP A 230 2.95 22.31 -11.08
CA ASP A 230 4.01 21.28 -11.10
C ASP A 230 3.61 20.03 -10.33
N GLU A 231 2.93 20.17 -9.19
CA GLU A 231 2.41 19.04 -8.41
C GLU A 231 1.30 18.31 -9.17
N PHE A 232 0.46 19.04 -9.88
CA PHE A 232 -0.54 18.46 -10.78
C PHE A 232 0.13 17.70 -11.93
N ALA A 233 1.16 18.26 -12.55
CA ALA A 233 1.95 17.58 -13.59
C ALA A 233 2.62 16.30 -13.08
N LEU A 234 3.15 16.32 -11.84
CA LEU A 234 3.68 15.12 -11.19
C LEU A 234 2.60 14.06 -11.02
N MET A 235 1.41 14.43 -10.54
CA MET A 235 0.27 13.52 -10.39
C MET A 235 -0.10 12.88 -11.73
N GLU A 236 -0.21 13.66 -12.81
CA GLU A 236 -0.49 13.14 -14.16
C GLU A 236 0.58 12.15 -14.62
N MET A 237 1.85 12.45 -14.37
CA MET A 237 2.95 11.56 -14.72
C MET A 237 2.85 10.21 -13.98
N LEU A 238 2.52 10.22 -12.68
CA LEU A 238 2.34 8.99 -11.90
C LEU A 238 1.14 8.18 -12.40
N ILE A 239 0.02 8.82 -12.70
CA ILE A 239 -1.18 8.17 -13.26
C ILE A 239 -0.88 7.51 -14.61
N ASN A 240 -0.07 8.15 -15.44
CA ASN A 240 0.30 7.64 -16.75
C ASN A 240 1.24 6.42 -16.68
N GLN A 241 1.93 6.19 -15.58
CA GLN A 241 2.76 4.99 -15.39
C GLN A 241 1.92 3.73 -15.10
N ASN A 242 0.69 3.89 -14.61
CA ASN A 242 -0.21 2.78 -14.32
C ASN A 242 -1.65 3.12 -14.71
N GLU A 243 -2.14 2.54 -15.80
CA GLU A 243 -3.49 2.76 -16.30
C GLU A 243 -4.60 2.39 -15.29
N ASP A 244 -4.30 1.45 -14.39
CA ASP A 244 -5.22 0.96 -13.36
C ASP A 244 -5.02 1.65 -12.00
N MET A 245 -4.17 2.66 -11.92
CA MET A 245 -3.97 3.42 -10.69
C MET A 245 -5.29 4.05 -10.25
N ARG A 246 -5.66 3.83 -9.01
CA ARG A 246 -6.79 4.49 -8.36
C ARG A 246 -6.30 5.75 -7.65
N VAL A 247 -7.01 6.84 -7.86
CA VAL A 247 -6.68 8.14 -7.26
C VAL A 247 -7.79 8.55 -6.30
N ILE A 248 -7.41 8.93 -5.10
CA ILE A 248 -8.31 9.43 -4.07
C ILE A 248 -7.82 10.84 -3.70
N ALA A 249 -8.56 11.85 -4.09
CA ALA A 249 -8.26 13.24 -3.79
C ALA A 249 -9.27 13.77 -2.79
N VAL A 250 -8.79 14.43 -1.75
CA VAL A 250 -9.62 15.08 -0.75
C VAL A 250 -9.21 16.54 -0.66
N GLY A 251 -10.19 17.41 -0.66
CA GLY A 251 -9.94 18.85 -0.63
C GLY A 251 -11.16 19.64 -0.16
N ASP A 252 -10.95 20.91 0.05
CA ASP A 252 -12.01 21.87 0.36
C ASP A 252 -12.47 22.53 -0.95
N ASP A 253 -13.77 22.49 -1.23
CA ASP A 253 -14.38 23.09 -2.42
C ASP A 253 -14.83 24.55 -2.19
N ASP A 254 -14.73 25.03 -0.94
CA ASP A 254 -15.08 26.40 -0.54
C ASP A 254 -13.85 27.33 -0.44
N GLN A 255 -12.64 26.88 -0.81
CA GLN A 255 -11.40 27.67 -0.77
C GLN A 255 -10.92 28.07 -2.16
#